data_3e856ed39c0cc0d042c3e41b482e8d78
#
_entry.id   3e856ed39c0cc0d042c3e41b482e8d78
#
_cell.length_a   1.000
_cell.length_b   1.000
_cell.length_c   1.000
_cell.angle_alpha   90.00
_cell.angle_beta   90.00
_cell.angle_gamma   90.00
#
_symmetry.space_group_name_H-M   'P 1'
#
loop_
_entity.id
_entity.type
_entity.pdbx_description
1 polymer ?
#
loop_
_entity_poly.entity_id
_entity_poly.type
_entity_poly.pdbx_seq_one_letter_code
_entity_poly.pdbx_strand_id
1 'polypeptide(L)'
;MNKIYYSWQDIEHQCQSIVNSIAREQWRPDYVVGITRGGNIPATIISHMLNVRCEALKIALRDNAECESNCWMAEDAFGYVDDPEYQARWDPDLRKKILVVDDINDTGETLNWLIRDWQSACLPQEEYAWNTVWGNTVKFASLVDN
;
A
#
# COMPACT_ATOMS: atom_id res chain seq x y z
N MET A 1 18.47 -22.25 -12.01
CA MET A 1 17.53 -21.41 -11.26
C MET A 1 16.35 -22.25 -10.81
N ASN A 2 16.18 -22.37 -9.51
CA ASN A 2 15.08 -23.14 -8.95
C ASN A 2 13.80 -22.31 -8.96
N LYS A 3 12.77 -22.83 -9.63
CA LYS A 3 11.44 -22.20 -9.59
C LYS A 3 10.68 -22.74 -8.39
N ILE A 4 10.14 -21.84 -7.58
CA ILE A 4 9.29 -22.16 -6.46
C ILE A 4 7.85 -21.94 -6.90
N TYR A 5 7.01 -22.96 -6.73
CA TYR A 5 5.60 -22.89 -7.06
C TYR A 5 4.79 -22.84 -5.78
N TYR A 6 3.84 -21.89 -5.71
CA TYR A 6 2.95 -21.76 -4.58
C TYR A 6 1.56 -22.25 -4.96
N SER A 7 0.97 -23.08 -4.12
CA SER A 7 -0.42 -23.47 -4.25
C SER A 7 -1.33 -22.34 -3.75
N TRP A 8 -2.62 -22.43 -4.04
CA TRP A 8 -3.61 -21.51 -3.48
C TRP A 8 -3.63 -21.55 -1.96
N GLN A 9 -3.42 -22.74 -1.37
CA GLN A 9 -3.30 -22.89 0.08
C GLN A 9 -2.10 -22.13 0.62
N ASP A 10 -0.97 -22.19 -0.09
CA ASP A 10 0.23 -21.44 0.30
C ASP A 10 -0.03 -19.94 0.30
N ILE A 11 -0.71 -19.44 -0.72
CA ILE A 11 -1.07 -18.03 -0.84
C ILE A 11 -2.01 -17.62 0.31
N GLU A 12 -3.01 -18.43 0.61
CA GLU A 12 -3.93 -18.16 1.73
C GLU A 12 -3.20 -18.15 3.06
N HIS A 13 -2.27 -19.08 3.28
CA HIS A 13 -1.43 -19.11 4.49
C HIS A 13 -0.57 -17.86 4.62
N GLN A 14 0.02 -17.42 3.53
CA GLN A 14 0.84 -16.21 3.52
C GLN A 14 0.00 -14.97 3.79
N CYS A 15 -1.19 -14.87 3.20
CA CYS A 15 -2.12 -13.79 3.48
C CYS A 15 -2.55 -13.79 4.95
N GLN A 16 -2.84 -14.96 5.52
CA GLN A 16 -3.20 -15.08 6.91
C GLN A 16 -2.04 -14.66 7.82
N SER A 17 -0.81 -14.99 7.45
CA SER A 17 0.38 -14.55 8.19
C SER A 17 0.52 -13.05 8.20
N ILE A 18 0.24 -12.39 7.08
CA ILE A 18 0.24 -10.92 6.99
C ILE A 18 -0.82 -10.34 7.92
N VAL A 19 -2.05 -10.86 7.86
CA VAL A 19 -3.17 -10.42 8.70
C VAL A 19 -2.82 -10.58 10.17
N ASN A 20 -2.25 -11.73 10.55
CA ASN A 20 -1.84 -12.00 11.93
C ASN A 20 -0.74 -11.04 12.39
N SER A 21 0.20 -10.74 11.51
CA SER A 21 1.31 -9.83 11.81
C SER A 21 0.83 -8.41 12.12
N ILE A 22 -0.05 -7.87 11.28
CA ILE A 22 -0.59 -6.52 11.52
C ILE A 22 -1.52 -6.49 12.72
N ALA A 23 -2.24 -7.57 13.00
CA ALA A 23 -3.08 -7.69 14.20
C ALA A 23 -2.22 -7.66 15.48
N ARG A 24 -1.06 -8.31 15.47
CA ARG A 24 -0.12 -8.28 16.61
C ARG A 24 0.42 -6.88 16.86
N GLU A 25 0.57 -6.07 15.81
CA GLU A 25 0.96 -4.66 15.92
C GLU A 25 -0.21 -3.76 16.33
N GLN A 26 -1.40 -4.32 16.52
CA GLN A 26 -2.63 -3.56 16.81
C GLN A 26 -2.92 -2.52 15.73
N TRP A 27 -2.65 -2.89 14.48
CA TRP A 27 -2.83 -2.03 13.32
C TRP A 27 -3.85 -2.66 12.36
N ARG A 28 -4.84 -1.87 11.98
CA ARG A 28 -5.87 -2.32 11.04
C ARG A 28 -5.98 -1.33 9.90
N PRO A 29 -5.86 -1.77 8.64
CA PRO A 29 -6.03 -0.85 7.52
C PRO A 29 -7.49 -0.49 7.32
N ASP A 30 -7.70 0.73 6.83
CA ASP A 30 -9.01 1.16 6.36
C ASP A 30 -9.31 0.55 4.98
N TYR A 31 -8.29 0.34 4.18
CA TYR A 31 -8.39 -0.42 2.94
C TYR A 31 -7.05 -1.02 2.55
N VAL A 32 -7.11 -1.98 1.62
CA VAL A 32 -5.95 -2.71 1.10
C VAL A 32 -5.75 -2.32 -0.35
N VAL A 33 -4.51 -2.11 -0.75
CA VAL A 33 -4.14 -1.77 -2.12
C VAL A 33 -3.27 -2.87 -2.70
N GLY A 34 -3.71 -3.44 -3.82
CA GLY A 34 -2.89 -4.40 -4.55
C GLY A 34 -2.13 -3.71 -5.67
N ILE A 35 -0.83 -3.96 -5.72
CA ILE A 35 -0.02 -3.49 -6.84
C ILE A 35 -0.27 -4.42 -8.02
N THR A 36 -0.85 -3.86 -9.09
CA THR A 36 -1.19 -4.66 -10.25
C THR A 36 0.07 -5.08 -11.00
N ARG A 37 0.10 -6.29 -11.50
CA ARG A 37 -0.97 -7.29 -11.47
C ARG A 37 -0.84 -8.27 -10.31
N GLY A 38 0.39 -8.66 -9.95
CA GLY A 38 0.64 -9.76 -9.02
C GLY A 38 0.07 -9.55 -7.63
N GLY A 39 0.05 -8.29 -7.15
CA GLY A 39 -0.44 -7.97 -5.82
C GLY A 39 -1.96 -7.97 -5.67
N ASN A 40 -2.71 -8.00 -6.77
CA ASN A 40 -4.17 -7.94 -6.71
C ASN A 40 -4.80 -9.17 -6.04
N ILE A 41 -4.28 -10.35 -6.30
CA ILE A 41 -4.81 -11.59 -5.72
C ILE A 41 -4.64 -11.59 -4.21
N PRO A 42 -3.41 -11.44 -3.66
CA PRO A 42 -3.26 -11.40 -2.21
C PRO A 42 -3.98 -10.22 -1.56
N ALA A 43 -4.01 -9.06 -2.21
CA ALA A 43 -4.73 -7.90 -1.68
C ALA A 43 -6.22 -8.19 -1.55
N THR A 44 -6.82 -8.83 -2.54
CA THR A 44 -8.24 -9.22 -2.52
C THR A 44 -8.51 -10.19 -1.38
N ILE A 45 -7.68 -11.21 -1.20
CA ILE A 45 -7.82 -12.19 -0.13
C ILE A 45 -7.73 -11.50 1.23
N ILE A 46 -6.73 -10.66 1.43
CA ILE A 46 -6.52 -9.92 2.68
C ILE A 46 -7.70 -9.00 2.97
N SER A 47 -8.21 -8.30 1.95
CA SER A 47 -9.35 -7.41 2.11
C SER A 47 -10.60 -8.16 2.57
N HIS A 48 -10.81 -9.38 2.06
CA HIS A 48 -11.92 -10.22 2.51
C HIS A 48 -11.72 -10.70 3.96
N MET A 49 -10.51 -11.09 4.32
CA MET A 49 -10.20 -11.51 5.69
C MET A 49 -10.43 -10.38 6.69
N LEU A 50 -10.14 -9.15 6.30
CA LEU A 50 -10.27 -7.97 7.15
C LEU A 50 -11.63 -7.27 7.02
N ASN A 51 -12.43 -7.65 6.04
CA ASN A 51 -13.70 -7.01 5.72
C ASN A 51 -13.53 -5.52 5.44
N VAL A 52 -12.56 -5.18 4.61
CA VAL A 52 -12.29 -3.82 4.14
C VAL A 52 -12.27 -3.81 2.61
N ARG A 53 -12.42 -2.64 2.02
CA ARG A 53 -12.38 -2.52 0.56
C ARG A 53 -10.97 -2.79 0.02
N CYS A 54 -10.90 -3.15 -1.25
CA CYS A 54 -9.65 -3.38 -1.97
C CYS A 54 -9.56 -2.42 -3.16
N GLU A 55 -8.42 -1.77 -3.28
CA GLU A 55 -8.11 -0.88 -4.39
C GLU A 55 -6.90 -1.43 -5.15
N ALA A 56 -6.70 -0.92 -6.35
CA ALA A 56 -5.57 -1.32 -7.18
C ALA A 56 -4.69 -0.11 -7.52
N LEU A 57 -3.39 -0.35 -7.57
CA LEU A 57 -2.41 0.66 -7.97
C LEU A 57 -1.51 0.06 -9.03
N LYS A 58 -1.46 0.71 -10.19
CA LYS A 58 -0.68 0.22 -11.31
C LYS A 58 0.75 0.73 -11.22
N ILE A 59 1.67 -0.17 -10.96
CA ILE A 59 3.11 0.11 -11.01
C ILE A 59 3.77 -1.00 -11.83
N ALA A 60 4.26 -0.67 -13.00
CA ALA A 60 4.96 -1.58 -13.87
C ALA A 60 6.29 -0.93 -14.27
N LEU A 61 7.38 -1.34 -13.67
CA LEU A 61 8.71 -0.78 -13.92
C LEU A 61 9.45 -1.44 -15.07
N ARG A 62 8.86 -2.50 -15.64
CA ARG A 62 9.38 -3.19 -16.82
C ARG A 62 8.62 -2.71 -18.06
N ASP A 63 9.27 -2.69 -19.20
CA ASP A 63 8.65 -2.44 -20.52
C ASP A 63 7.98 -1.06 -20.67
N ASN A 64 8.68 0.03 -20.36
CA ASN A 64 8.14 1.39 -20.47
C ASN A 64 6.89 1.59 -19.62
N ALA A 65 7.08 1.41 -18.41
CA ALA A 65 6.11 1.34 -17.37
C ALA A 65 5.05 2.44 -17.39
N GLU A 66 3.81 2.03 -17.48
CA GLU A 66 2.68 2.86 -17.10
C GLU A 66 2.51 2.79 -15.60
N CYS A 67 2.77 3.91 -14.94
CA CYS A 67 2.61 4.02 -13.51
C CYS A 67 1.59 5.09 -13.18
N GLU A 68 0.80 4.85 -12.13
CA GLU A 68 -0.19 5.78 -11.64
C GLU A 68 0.23 6.30 -10.27
N SER A 69 0.25 7.60 -10.08
CA SER A 69 0.61 8.20 -8.80
C SER A 69 -0.50 8.02 -7.75
N ASN A 70 -1.74 8.10 -8.17
CA ASN A 70 -2.91 7.98 -7.29
C ASN A 70 -2.77 8.81 -6.01
N CYS A 71 -2.57 10.12 -6.18
CA CYS A 71 -2.35 11.03 -5.07
C CYS A 71 -3.51 11.08 -4.08
N TRP A 72 -4.70 10.64 -4.47
CA TRP A 72 -5.82 10.54 -3.53
C TRP A 72 -5.54 9.55 -2.39
N MET A 73 -4.76 8.49 -2.66
CA MET A 73 -4.31 7.56 -1.62
C MET A 73 -3.32 8.25 -0.67
N ALA A 74 -2.41 9.04 -1.22
CA ALA A 74 -1.47 9.81 -0.42
C ALA A 74 -2.20 10.84 0.45
N GLU A 75 -3.21 11.48 -0.10
CA GLU A 75 -4.07 12.42 0.63
C GLU A 75 -4.80 11.72 1.77
N ASP A 76 -5.32 10.51 1.54
CA ASP A 76 -5.92 9.69 2.59
C ASP A 76 -4.93 9.42 3.72
N ALA A 77 -3.71 9.06 3.37
CA ALA A 77 -2.68 8.72 4.35
C ALA A 77 -2.28 9.91 5.22
N PHE A 78 -2.44 11.13 4.73
CA PHE A 78 -2.15 12.35 5.46
C PHE A 78 -3.37 12.98 6.13
N GLY A 79 -4.57 12.53 5.80
CA GLY A 79 -5.79 13.17 6.29
C GLY A 79 -6.04 14.53 5.67
N TYR A 80 -5.79 14.64 4.37
CA TYR A 80 -6.04 15.87 3.62
C TYR A 80 -7.53 16.12 3.51
N VAL A 81 -7.93 17.35 3.79
CA VAL A 81 -9.32 17.79 3.65
C VAL A 81 -9.35 19.00 2.73
N ASP A 82 -10.06 18.86 1.63
CA ASP A 82 -10.34 19.96 0.72
C ASP A 82 -11.77 20.43 0.98
N ASP A 83 -11.89 21.40 1.85
CA ASP A 83 -13.19 21.96 2.24
C ASP A 83 -13.38 23.30 1.55
N PRO A 84 -14.45 23.46 0.76
CA PRO A 84 -14.73 24.72 0.05
C PRO A 84 -14.91 25.93 0.97
N GLU A 85 -15.37 25.73 2.20
CA GLU A 85 -15.57 26.79 3.18
C GLU A 85 -14.31 27.11 4.00
N TYR A 86 -13.48 26.09 4.21
CA TYR A 86 -12.24 26.22 4.95
C TYR A 86 -11.11 25.82 4.02
N GLN A 87 -10.03 26.53 4.02
CA GLN A 87 -8.88 26.22 3.17
C GLN A 87 -8.44 24.76 3.36
N ALA A 88 -7.83 24.18 2.32
CA ALA A 88 -7.25 22.85 2.38
C ALA A 88 -6.38 22.70 3.64
N ARG A 89 -6.59 21.62 4.38
CA ARG A 89 -5.89 21.36 5.64
C ARG A 89 -5.57 19.89 5.82
N TRP A 90 -4.62 19.64 6.66
CA TRP A 90 -4.24 18.29 7.07
C TRP A 90 -4.82 18.03 8.45
N ASP A 91 -5.61 16.96 8.59
CA ASP A 91 -6.24 16.58 9.83
C ASP A 91 -5.73 15.18 10.22
N PRO A 92 -4.90 15.08 11.29
CA PRO A 92 -4.37 13.79 11.72
C PRO A 92 -5.46 12.78 12.10
N ASP A 93 -6.61 13.26 12.57
CA ASP A 93 -7.71 12.37 12.96
C ASP A 93 -8.44 11.78 11.75
N LEU A 94 -8.23 12.33 10.57
CA LEU A 94 -8.83 11.85 9.33
C LEU A 94 -7.87 11.02 8.48
N ARG A 95 -6.67 10.76 8.96
CA ARG A 95 -5.71 9.88 8.28
C ARG A 95 -6.25 8.47 8.18
N LYS A 96 -6.18 7.91 6.99
CA LYS A 96 -6.54 6.51 6.76
C LYS A 96 -5.30 5.65 6.75
N LYS A 97 -5.47 4.41 7.21
CA LYS A 97 -4.42 3.40 7.21
C LYS A 97 -4.56 2.56 5.95
N ILE A 98 -3.47 2.42 5.24
CA ILE A 98 -3.43 1.76 3.94
C ILE A 98 -2.41 0.64 3.99
N LEU A 99 -2.83 -0.56 3.66
CA LEU A 99 -1.93 -1.70 3.48
C LEU A 99 -1.69 -1.90 1.99
N VAL A 100 -0.46 -1.69 1.55
CA VAL A 100 -0.06 -1.90 0.16
C VAL A 100 0.57 -3.29 0.03
N VAL A 101 0.03 -4.09 -0.87
CA VAL A 101 0.42 -5.50 -1.02
C VAL A 101 0.98 -5.74 -2.42
N ASP A 102 2.16 -6.32 -2.47
CA ASP A 102 2.76 -6.85 -3.69
C ASP A 102 2.91 -8.36 -3.57
N ASP A 103 3.08 -9.06 -4.69
CA ASP A 103 3.30 -10.50 -4.67
C ASP A 103 4.75 -10.84 -4.28
N ILE A 104 5.72 -10.15 -4.85
CA ILE A 104 7.14 -10.39 -4.63
C ILE A 104 7.85 -9.07 -4.33
N ASN A 105 8.60 -9.03 -3.25
CA ASN A 105 9.55 -7.97 -2.98
C ASN A 105 10.97 -8.51 -3.21
N ASP A 106 11.48 -8.36 -4.40
CA ASP A 106 12.80 -8.86 -4.77
C ASP A 106 13.89 -7.85 -4.42
N THR A 107 13.84 -6.67 -5.05
CA THR A 107 14.83 -5.61 -4.83
C THR A 107 14.27 -4.43 -4.05
N GLY A 108 12.99 -4.45 -3.74
CA GLY A 108 12.29 -3.31 -3.16
C GLY A 108 12.03 -2.19 -4.15
N GLU A 109 12.32 -2.41 -5.41
CA GLU A 109 12.31 -1.37 -6.44
C GLU A 109 10.91 -0.77 -6.65
N THR A 110 9.89 -1.62 -6.69
CA THR A 110 8.50 -1.19 -6.88
C THR A 110 8.02 -0.33 -5.72
N LEU A 111 8.27 -0.77 -4.49
CA LEU A 111 7.86 -0.04 -3.29
C LEU A 111 8.65 1.26 -3.15
N ASN A 112 9.94 1.23 -3.44
CA ASN A 112 10.78 2.42 -3.41
C ASN A 112 10.34 3.43 -4.48
N TRP A 113 9.90 2.94 -5.64
CA TRP A 113 9.33 3.82 -6.67
C TRP A 113 8.09 4.54 -6.14
N LEU A 114 7.18 3.82 -5.50
CA LEU A 114 5.96 4.39 -4.94
C LEU A 114 6.29 5.47 -3.90
N ILE A 115 7.21 5.18 -3.00
CA ILE A 115 7.63 6.13 -1.97
C ILE A 115 8.16 7.42 -2.62
N ARG A 116 9.05 7.30 -3.58
CA ARG A 116 9.62 8.47 -4.28
C ARG A 116 8.58 9.23 -5.07
N ASP A 117 7.66 8.50 -5.73
CA ASP A 117 6.63 9.13 -6.55
C ASP A 117 5.66 9.95 -5.70
N TRP A 118 5.17 9.37 -4.61
CA TRP A 118 4.26 10.09 -3.72
C TRP A 118 4.93 11.30 -3.10
N GLN A 119 6.17 11.16 -2.66
CA GLN A 119 6.91 12.27 -2.05
C GLN A 119 7.20 13.41 -3.03
N SER A 120 7.37 13.11 -4.31
CA SER A 120 7.68 14.12 -5.33
C SER A 120 6.47 14.66 -6.05
N ALA A 121 5.44 13.86 -6.26
CA ALA A 121 4.29 14.22 -7.08
C ALA A 121 3.05 14.62 -6.28
N CYS A 122 2.96 14.23 -5.01
CA CYS A 122 1.78 14.43 -4.20
C CYS A 122 2.05 15.42 -3.06
N LEU A 123 0.98 16.00 -2.52
CA LEU A 123 1.08 16.91 -1.38
C LEU A 123 1.10 16.11 -0.07
N PRO A 124 1.75 16.58 1.01
CA PRO A 124 2.48 17.85 1.12
C PRO A 124 3.85 17.83 0.43
N GLN A 125 4.38 18.99 0.12
CA GLN A 125 5.66 19.10 -0.60
C GLN A 125 6.87 18.95 0.33
N GLU A 126 6.69 19.15 1.63
CA GLU A 126 7.76 19.01 2.61
C GLU A 126 8.12 17.54 2.77
N GLU A 127 9.30 17.18 2.27
CA GLU A 127 9.75 15.79 2.23
C GLU A 127 9.75 15.13 3.63
N TYR A 128 10.17 15.85 4.65
CA TYR A 128 10.23 15.31 6.01
C TYR A 128 8.85 14.93 6.58
N ALA A 129 7.77 15.56 6.09
CA ALA A 129 6.42 15.24 6.55
C ALA A 129 6.04 13.79 6.23
N TRP A 130 6.59 13.24 5.15
CA TRP A 130 6.31 11.87 4.71
C TRP A 130 6.84 10.82 5.68
N ASN A 131 7.83 11.17 6.52
CA ASN A 131 8.33 10.24 7.53
C ASN A 131 7.27 9.84 8.55
N THR A 132 6.17 10.58 8.66
CA THR A 132 5.06 10.23 9.54
C THR A 132 4.08 9.24 8.90
N VAL A 133 4.24 8.97 7.62
CA VAL A 133 3.36 8.08 6.83
C VAL A 133 3.91 6.67 6.74
N TRP A 134 5.17 6.53 6.31
CA TRP A 134 5.77 5.22 6.04
C TRP A 134 5.94 4.41 7.33
N GLY A 135 5.35 3.22 7.35
CA GLY A 135 5.36 2.36 8.52
C GLY A 135 4.33 2.73 9.60
N ASN A 136 3.57 3.78 9.39
CA ASN A 136 2.52 4.25 10.31
C ASN A 136 1.14 4.18 9.65
N THR A 137 0.82 5.12 8.76
CA THR A 137 -0.45 5.10 8.05
C THR A 137 -0.38 4.28 6.76
N VAL A 138 0.80 4.12 6.17
CA VAL A 138 1.01 3.23 5.03
C VAL A 138 2.01 2.14 5.40
N LYS A 139 1.58 0.90 5.32
CA LYS A 139 2.44 -0.27 5.52
C LYS A 139 2.49 -1.10 4.25
N PHE A 140 3.61 -1.75 4.05
CA PHE A 140 3.83 -2.61 2.90
C PHE A 140 3.90 -4.07 3.33
N ALA A 141 3.36 -4.95 2.51
CA ALA A 141 3.46 -6.38 2.69
C ALA A 141 3.71 -7.05 1.34
N SER A 142 4.41 -8.16 1.35
CA SER A 142 4.60 -9.00 0.19
C SER A 142 4.47 -10.46 0.59
N LEU A 143 4.01 -11.30 -0.36
CA LEU A 143 3.94 -12.74 -0.12
C LEU A 143 5.33 -13.34 -0.05
N VAL A 144 6.23 -12.89 -0.90
CA VAL A 144 7.60 -13.37 -0.98
C VAL A 144 8.53 -12.18 -0.84
N ASP A 145 9.46 -12.27 0.08
CA ASP A 145 10.50 -11.27 0.31
C ASP A 145 11.85 -11.92 0.06
N ASN A 146 12.50 -11.53 -1.02
CA ASN A 146 13.79 -12.08 -1.42
C ASN A 146 14.94 -11.19 -0.99
#